data_0fc9de26ff158b59442d05c1fec4228a
#
_entry.id   0fc9de26ff158b59442d05c1fec4228a
#
_cell.length_a   1.000
_cell.length_b   1.000
_cell.length_c   1.000
_cell.angle_alpha   90.00
_cell.angle_beta   90.00
_cell.angle_gamma   90.00
#
_symmetry.space_group_name_H-M   'P 1'
#
loop_
_entity.id
_entity.type
_entity.pdbx_description
1 polymer ?
#
loop_
_entity_poly.entity_id
_entity_poly.type
_entity_poly.pdbx_seq_one_letter_code
_entity_poly.pdbx_strand_id
1 'polypeptide(L)'
;MRRSRFVTLALSLAASLGVTLGIAVPAQASPSDQYVALGDSYASGVGAGNYTAESGSCQRSTSAYPALYNTNIKPASYRSVACSGATTTSVTNTQLAALSASTTLVSVTVGGNDVGFSSIMTTCVLYGETQCVAAVQAAEDKARAQLAGLLATVYNGIRSRAPSARVVVVGYPVFYQLGTLCVGLSATSRAKINEGINLVDDITRSAAAAAGFTFADVRSIFVGHQLCSYGEKWLHALNYTNIGISYHPTAAGQSGGYYPVFRSAAG
;
A
#
# COMPACT_ATOMS: atom_id res chain seq x y z
N MET A 1 86.63 31.87 -5.16
CA MET A 1 85.31 32.30 -5.58
C MET A 1 84.42 31.05 -5.64
N ARG A 2 83.60 30.75 -4.60
CA ARG A 2 82.69 29.61 -4.52
C ARG A 2 81.26 30.11 -4.78
N ARG A 3 80.58 29.65 -5.85
CA ARG A 3 79.16 29.92 -6.15
C ARG A 3 78.33 28.93 -5.42
N SER A 4 77.49 29.39 -4.48
CA SER A 4 76.45 28.64 -3.81
C SER A 4 75.23 28.51 -4.75
N ARG A 5 74.75 27.28 -4.94
CA ARG A 5 73.48 27.00 -5.67
C ARG A 5 72.36 26.73 -4.63
N PHE A 6 71.42 27.64 -4.54
CA PHE A 6 70.20 27.41 -3.77
C PHE A 6 69.26 26.49 -4.58
N VAL A 7 68.95 25.35 -4.01
CA VAL A 7 67.91 24.44 -4.51
C VAL A 7 66.60 24.78 -3.81
N THR A 8 65.67 25.31 -4.54
CA THR A 8 64.27 25.55 -4.07
C THR A 8 63.47 24.29 -4.17
N LEU A 9 63.10 23.71 -3.01
CA LEU A 9 62.13 22.59 -2.96
C LEU A 9 60.73 23.17 -3.04
N ALA A 10 59.98 22.88 -4.10
CA ALA A 10 58.56 23.15 -4.19
C ALA A 10 57.77 21.97 -3.58
N LEU A 11 57.14 22.23 -2.43
CA LEU A 11 56.16 21.29 -1.84
C LEU A 11 54.85 21.41 -2.59
N SER A 12 54.48 20.37 -3.33
CA SER A 12 53.14 20.23 -3.93
C SER A 12 52.17 19.63 -2.91
N LEU A 13 51.25 20.43 -2.38
CA LEU A 13 50.13 19.95 -1.59
C LEU A 13 49.07 19.32 -2.55
N ALA A 14 48.99 18.01 -2.59
CA ALA A 14 47.87 17.31 -3.23
C ALA A 14 46.69 17.29 -2.26
N ALA A 15 45.68 18.12 -2.51
CA ALA A 15 44.39 18.06 -1.84
C ALA A 15 43.57 16.88 -2.38
N SER A 16 43.54 15.79 -1.64
CA SER A 16 42.65 14.66 -1.93
C SER A 16 41.20 15.01 -1.52
N LEU A 17 40.32 15.33 -2.50
CA LEU A 17 38.88 15.37 -2.28
C LEU A 17 38.41 13.94 -2.01
N GLY A 18 38.19 13.62 -0.75
CA GLY A 18 37.49 12.40 -0.36
C GLY A 18 36.00 12.50 -0.70
N VAL A 19 35.57 11.86 -1.79
CA VAL A 19 34.17 11.63 -2.07
C VAL A 19 33.67 10.56 -1.10
N THR A 20 32.99 10.95 -0.03
CA THR A 20 32.28 10.03 0.84
C THR A 20 31.02 9.57 0.10
N LEU A 21 31.07 8.38 -0.52
CA LEU A 21 29.84 7.67 -0.93
C LEU A 21 29.07 7.37 0.35
N GLY A 22 28.03 8.15 0.62
CA GLY A 22 27.05 7.84 1.64
C GLY A 22 26.34 6.56 1.27
N ILE A 23 26.67 5.46 1.92
CA ILE A 23 25.89 4.22 1.85
C ILE A 23 24.56 4.55 2.53
N ALA A 24 23.47 4.65 1.75
CA ALA A 24 22.13 4.74 2.31
C ALA A 24 21.84 3.43 3.05
N VAL A 25 21.96 3.46 4.37
CA VAL A 25 21.55 2.34 5.22
C VAL A 25 20.02 2.26 5.11
N PRO A 26 19.44 1.11 4.75
CA PRO A 26 17.99 0.97 4.74
C PRO A 26 17.45 1.31 6.14
N ALA A 27 16.42 2.16 6.19
CA ALA A 27 15.76 2.48 7.45
C ALA A 27 15.24 1.19 8.08
N GLN A 28 15.58 0.95 9.35
CA GLN A 28 15.16 -0.25 10.07
C GLN A 28 13.86 0.03 10.83
N ALA A 29 12.94 -0.96 10.87
CA ALA A 29 11.76 -0.93 11.73
C ALA A 29 12.19 -0.63 13.17
N SER A 30 11.67 0.46 13.75
CA SER A 30 12.16 0.94 15.04
C SER A 30 11.09 0.84 16.13
N PRO A 31 11.43 0.27 17.30
CA PRO A 31 10.57 0.35 18.48
C PRO A 31 10.28 1.80 18.93
N SER A 32 11.04 2.79 18.46
CA SER A 32 10.77 4.20 18.75
C SER A 32 9.73 4.84 17.83
N ASP A 33 9.20 4.13 16.83
CA ASP A 33 8.23 4.69 15.91
C ASP A 33 6.92 5.10 16.59
N GLN A 34 6.41 6.26 16.20
CA GLN A 34 5.04 6.66 16.44
C GLN A 34 4.25 6.37 15.16
N TYR A 35 3.56 5.23 15.16
CA TYR A 35 2.94 4.66 13.97
C TYR A 35 1.47 4.98 13.87
N VAL A 36 1.04 5.51 12.71
CA VAL A 36 -0.37 5.74 12.36
C VAL A 36 -0.71 5.00 11.07
N ALA A 37 -1.76 4.16 11.12
CA ALA A 37 -2.29 3.46 9.96
C ALA A 37 -3.56 4.14 9.45
N LEU A 38 -3.53 4.54 8.18
CA LEU A 38 -4.62 5.15 7.43
C LEU A 38 -5.12 4.19 6.36
N GLY A 39 -6.27 4.48 5.80
CA GLY A 39 -6.73 3.84 4.58
C GLY A 39 -8.12 3.25 4.64
N ASP A 40 -8.37 2.29 3.76
CA ASP A 40 -9.65 1.66 3.51
C ASP A 40 -9.79 0.28 4.19
N SER A 41 -10.64 -0.58 3.62
CA SER A 41 -10.93 -1.93 4.13
C SER A 41 -9.71 -2.87 4.14
N TYR A 42 -8.76 -2.68 3.22
CA TYR A 42 -7.56 -3.51 3.17
C TYR A 42 -6.61 -3.18 4.32
N ALA A 43 -6.50 -1.90 4.69
CA ALA A 43 -5.72 -1.44 5.85
C ALA A 43 -6.46 -1.69 7.17
N SER A 44 -7.81 -1.59 7.20
CA SER A 44 -8.57 -1.94 8.40
C SER A 44 -8.62 -3.44 8.66
N GLY A 45 -8.44 -4.27 7.64
CA GLY A 45 -8.40 -5.74 7.75
C GLY A 45 -9.77 -6.40 7.63
N VAL A 46 -10.66 -5.82 6.81
CA VAL A 46 -11.91 -6.49 6.41
C VAL A 46 -11.57 -7.87 5.84
N GLY A 47 -12.32 -8.89 6.22
CA GLY A 47 -12.06 -10.29 5.83
C GLY A 47 -11.14 -11.05 6.78
N ALA A 48 -10.32 -10.38 7.60
CA ALA A 48 -9.39 -11.07 8.51
C ALA A 48 -10.02 -11.52 9.84
N GLY A 49 -11.28 -11.16 10.10
CA GLY A 49 -11.94 -11.45 11.39
C GLY A 49 -11.35 -10.64 12.54
N ASN A 50 -11.63 -11.06 13.77
CA ASN A 50 -11.05 -10.46 14.99
C ASN A 50 -11.18 -8.91 15.04
N TYR A 51 -12.38 -8.41 14.67
CA TYR A 51 -12.64 -6.96 14.67
C TYR A 51 -12.75 -6.42 16.09
N THR A 52 -12.17 -5.25 16.31
CA THR A 52 -12.28 -4.57 17.60
C THR A 52 -13.65 -3.90 17.72
N ALA A 53 -14.27 -4.02 18.90
CA ALA A 53 -15.64 -3.52 19.12
C ALA A 53 -15.75 -1.99 18.90
N GLU A 54 -14.74 -1.24 19.33
CA GLU A 54 -14.67 0.22 19.19
C GLU A 54 -14.53 0.69 17.74
N SER A 55 -14.18 -0.21 16.81
CA SER A 55 -14.05 0.14 15.40
C SER A 55 -15.40 0.27 14.67
N GLY A 56 -16.46 -0.36 15.20
CA GLY A 56 -17.78 -0.32 14.58
C GLY A 56 -17.78 -0.68 13.12
N SER A 57 -18.40 0.15 12.28
CA SER A 57 -18.47 -0.05 10.82
C SER A 57 -17.11 0.04 10.10
N CYS A 58 -16.06 0.57 10.73
CA CYS A 58 -14.74 0.59 10.14
C CYS A 58 -14.07 -0.78 10.10
N GLN A 59 -14.53 -1.74 10.90
CA GLN A 59 -14.08 -3.13 10.91
C GLN A 59 -12.55 -3.27 11.02
N ARG A 60 -11.94 -2.56 11.97
CA ARG A 60 -10.50 -2.69 12.24
C ARG A 60 -10.22 -4.02 12.93
N SER A 61 -9.38 -4.83 12.30
CA SER A 61 -9.02 -6.18 12.77
C SER A 61 -7.68 -6.17 13.50
N THR A 62 -7.59 -6.95 14.58
CA THR A 62 -6.30 -7.26 15.22
C THR A 62 -5.40 -8.16 14.36
N SER A 63 -5.98 -8.78 13.33
CA SER A 63 -5.25 -9.57 12.31
C SER A 63 -4.89 -8.76 11.07
N ALA A 64 -5.20 -7.45 10.99
CA ALA A 64 -4.79 -6.58 9.90
C ALA A 64 -3.26 -6.33 9.92
N TYR A 65 -2.64 -6.14 8.76
CA TYR A 65 -1.18 -5.94 8.67
C TYR A 65 -0.65 -4.80 9.57
N PRO A 66 -1.37 -3.68 9.78
CA PRO A 66 -0.89 -2.65 10.68
C PRO A 66 -0.91 -3.12 12.15
N ALA A 67 -1.92 -3.88 12.54
CA ALA A 67 -2.00 -4.43 13.90
C ALA A 67 -0.96 -5.54 14.13
N LEU A 68 -0.69 -6.36 13.10
CA LEU A 68 0.40 -7.35 13.14
C LEU A 68 1.77 -6.67 13.29
N TYR A 69 1.99 -5.55 12.60
CA TYR A 69 3.21 -4.75 12.79
C TYR A 69 3.32 -4.25 14.22
N ASN A 70 2.24 -3.68 14.78
CA ASN A 70 2.23 -3.26 16.18
C ASN A 70 2.57 -4.40 17.14
N THR A 71 1.99 -5.58 16.95
CA THR A 71 2.21 -6.74 17.83
C THR A 71 3.65 -7.26 17.77
N ASN A 72 4.25 -7.30 16.58
CA ASN A 72 5.55 -7.93 16.36
C ASN A 72 6.73 -6.95 16.52
N ILE A 73 6.58 -5.68 16.16
CA ILE A 73 7.66 -4.68 16.23
C ILE A 73 7.58 -3.88 17.53
N LYS A 74 6.36 -3.71 18.07
CA LYS A 74 6.08 -2.93 19.30
C LYS A 74 6.60 -1.49 19.22
N PRO A 75 6.10 -0.69 18.25
CA PRO A 75 6.47 0.71 18.14
C PRO A 75 6.10 1.47 19.42
N ALA A 76 6.70 2.63 19.66
CA ALA A 76 6.44 3.47 20.85
C ALA A 76 4.96 3.85 20.99
N SER A 77 4.27 4.02 19.86
CA SER A 77 2.82 4.17 19.83
C SER A 77 2.24 3.61 18.53
N TYR A 78 1.00 3.17 18.58
CA TYR A 78 0.24 2.69 17.42
C TYR A 78 -1.19 3.21 17.44
N ARG A 79 -1.64 3.73 16.33
CA ARG A 79 -3.03 4.12 16.12
C ARG A 79 -3.48 3.76 14.70
N SER A 80 -4.54 2.96 14.57
CA SER A 80 -5.20 2.74 13.28
C SER A 80 -6.49 3.55 13.23
N VAL A 81 -6.65 4.32 12.17
CA VAL A 81 -7.89 5.02 11.81
C VAL A 81 -8.39 4.62 10.43
N ALA A 82 -7.82 3.57 9.87
CA ALA A 82 -8.33 2.95 8.64
C ALA A 82 -9.79 2.54 8.81
N CYS A 83 -10.57 2.67 7.75
CA CYS A 83 -12.01 2.44 7.82
C CYS A 83 -12.53 1.79 6.54
N SER A 84 -13.32 0.74 6.69
CA SER A 84 -14.00 0.07 5.58
C SER A 84 -14.73 1.06 4.68
N GLY A 85 -14.54 0.96 3.36
CA GLY A 85 -15.18 1.83 2.37
C GLY A 85 -14.56 3.21 2.22
N ALA A 86 -13.48 3.55 2.93
CA ALA A 86 -12.87 4.87 2.84
C ALA A 86 -12.34 5.16 1.43
N THR A 87 -12.64 6.36 0.95
CA THR A 87 -12.07 6.98 -0.25
C THR A 87 -10.93 7.92 0.13
N THR A 88 -10.21 8.44 -0.87
CA THR A 88 -9.21 9.50 -0.67
C THR A 88 -9.82 10.72 0.02
N THR A 89 -11.05 11.10 -0.31
CA THR A 89 -11.80 12.16 0.37
C THR A 89 -12.07 11.81 1.84
N SER A 90 -12.45 10.57 2.14
CA SER A 90 -12.65 10.12 3.52
C SER A 90 -11.34 10.21 4.32
N VAL A 91 -10.23 9.73 3.75
CA VAL A 91 -8.91 9.82 4.40
C VAL A 91 -8.55 11.27 4.69
N THR A 92 -8.69 12.16 3.70
CA THR A 92 -8.37 13.58 3.84
C THR A 92 -9.19 14.26 4.94
N ASN A 93 -10.50 14.02 4.96
CA ASN A 93 -11.41 14.73 5.84
C ASN A 93 -11.46 14.19 7.28
N THR A 94 -11.23 12.89 7.46
CA THR A 94 -11.45 12.23 8.75
C THR A 94 -10.22 11.57 9.36
N GLN A 95 -9.32 11.01 8.53
CA GLN A 95 -8.22 10.21 9.05
C GLN A 95 -6.94 11.01 9.28
N LEU A 96 -6.66 12.03 8.47
CA LEU A 96 -5.44 12.85 8.61
C LEU A 96 -5.33 13.55 9.96
N ALA A 97 -6.45 13.78 10.67
CA ALA A 97 -6.45 14.34 12.02
C ALA A 97 -5.75 13.44 13.07
N ALA A 98 -5.49 12.18 12.75
CA ALA A 98 -4.73 11.28 13.61
C ALA A 98 -3.22 11.53 13.57
N LEU A 99 -2.74 12.24 12.55
CA LEU A 99 -1.32 12.56 12.35
C LEU A 99 -0.90 13.80 13.15
N SER A 100 0.36 13.83 13.53
CA SER A 100 1.00 14.99 14.17
C SER A 100 2.48 15.07 13.74
N ALA A 101 3.14 16.17 14.10
CA ALA A 101 4.57 16.34 13.83
C ALA A 101 5.46 15.28 14.52
N SER A 102 4.96 14.60 15.56
CA SER A 102 5.63 13.48 16.22
C SER A 102 5.43 12.13 15.54
N THR A 103 4.51 12.01 14.57
CA THR A 103 4.32 10.78 13.81
C THR A 103 5.56 10.47 12.97
N THR A 104 6.15 9.28 13.13
CA THR A 104 7.38 8.88 12.43
C THR A 104 7.18 7.80 11.39
N LEU A 105 6.06 7.05 11.47
CA LEU A 105 5.70 6.04 10.49
C LEU A 105 4.21 6.17 10.13
N VAL A 106 3.91 6.15 8.83
CA VAL A 106 2.55 6.13 8.31
C VAL A 106 2.41 5.00 7.30
N SER A 107 1.36 4.20 7.39
CA SER A 107 0.90 3.35 6.29
C SER A 107 -0.42 3.84 5.73
N VAL A 108 -0.64 3.67 4.42
CA VAL A 108 -1.91 4.01 3.78
C VAL A 108 -2.21 3.07 2.60
N THR A 109 -3.44 2.54 2.57
CA THR A 109 -4.00 1.81 1.41
C THR A 109 -5.31 2.51 1.05
N VAL A 110 -5.39 3.13 -0.13
CA VAL A 110 -6.58 3.89 -0.55
C VAL A 110 -6.60 4.07 -2.07
N GLY A 111 -7.78 4.23 -2.65
CA GLY A 111 -7.98 4.52 -4.07
C GLY A 111 -8.93 3.55 -4.78
N GLY A 112 -9.04 2.31 -4.31
CA GLY A 112 -9.96 1.32 -4.87
C GLY A 112 -11.43 1.74 -4.80
N ASN A 113 -11.85 2.34 -3.70
CA ASN A 113 -13.22 2.86 -3.55
C ASN A 113 -13.48 4.10 -4.41
N ASP A 114 -12.46 4.92 -4.67
CA ASP A 114 -12.58 6.10 -5.53
C ASP A 114 -12.95 5.72 -6.97
N VAL A 115 -12.45 4.59 -7.45
CA VAL A 115 -12.78 4.07 -8.79
C VAL A 115 -14.05 3.24 -8.82
N GLY A 116 -14.67 2.95 -7.67
CA GLY A 116 -15.96 2.27 -7.59
C GLY A 116 -15.87 0.75 -7.47
N PHE A 117 -14.86 0.22 -6.78
CA PHE A 117 -14.60 -1.21 -6.65
C PHE A 117 -15.84 -2.06 -6.38
N SER A 118 -16.64 -1.74 -5.35
CA SER A 118 -17.80 -2.55 -4.96
C SER A 118 -18.87 -2.62 -6.06
N SER A 119 -19.16 -1.50 -6.75
CA SER A 119 -20.14 -1.46 -7.83
C SER A 119 -19.66 -2.22 -9.06
N ILE A 120 -18.37 -2.18 -9.37
CA ILE A 120 -17.76 -2.95 -10.45
C ILE A 120 -17.91 -4.44 -10.19
N MET A 121 -17.54 -4.91 -9.00
CA MET A 121 -17.65 -6.33 -8.65
C MET A 121 -19.10 -6.81 -8.65
N THR A 122 -20.03 -5.98 -8.17
CA THR A 122 -21.47 -6.26 -8.27
C THR A 122 -21.91 -6.41 -9.73
N THR A 123 -21.48 -5.49 -10.60
CA THR A 123 -21.79 -5.57 -12.04
C THR A 123 -21.21 -6.84 -12.67
N CYS A 124 -19.98 -7.18 -12.36
CA CYS A 124 -19.34 -8.39 -12.88
C CYS A 124 -20.06 -9.68 -12.46
N VAL A 125 -20.54 -9.73 -11.21
CA VAL A 125 -21.20 -10.92 -10.67
C VAL A 125 -22.63 -11.06 -11.22
N LEU A 126 -23.38 -9.96 -11.37
CA LEU A 126 -24.81 -10.01 -11.66
C LEU A 126 -25.14 -9.88 -13.14
N TYR A 127 -24.35 -9.18 -13.93
CA TYR A 127 -24.74 -8.78 -15.30
C TYR A 127 -23.87 -9.39 -16.40
N GLY A 128 -22.93 -10.28 -16.06
CA GLY A 128 -22.16 -11.06 -17.01
C GLY A 128 -20.97 -10.33 -17.64
N GLU A 129 -20.30 -11.02 -18.58
CA GLU A 129 -19.00 -10.62 -19.11
C GLU A 129 -18.99 -9.24 -19.76
N THR A 130 -19.91 -8.97 -20.67
CA THR A 130 -19.92 -7.69 -21.42
C THR A 130 -20.05 -6.50 -20.49
N GLN A 131 -20.95 -6.57 -19.51
CA GLN A 131 -21.17 -5.50 -18.54
C GLN A 131 -19.99 -5.38 -17.57
N CYS A 132 -19.38 -6.50 -17.18
CA CYS A 132 -18.19 -6.52 -16.35
C CYS A 132 -17.03 -5.81 -17.03
N VAL A 133 -16.70 -6.17 -18.27
CA VAL A 133 -15.62 -5.56 -19.04
C VAL A 133 -15.86 -4.05 -19.22
N ALA A 134 -17.09 -3.65 -19.55
CA ALA A 134 -17.43 -2.24 -19.69
C ALA A 134 -17.31 -1.46 -18.37
N ALA A 135 -17.74 -2.04 -17.24
CA ALA A 135 -17.63 -1.41 -15.93
C ALA A 135 -16.18 -1.23 -15.48
N VAL A 136 -15.35 -2.25 -15.70
CA VAL A 136 -13.90 -2.14 -15.40
C VAL A 136 -13.25 -1.11 -16.30
N GLN A 137 -13.56 -1.08 -17.61
CA GLN A 137 -13.01 -0.08 -18.52
C GLN A 137 -13.38 1.36 -18.08
N ALA A 138 -14.63 1.61 -17.72
CA ALA A 138 -15.05 2.91 -17.21
C ALA A 138 -14.30 3.31 -15.92
N ALA A 139 -14.02 2.34 -15.03
CA ALA A 139 -13.22 2.58 -13.83
C ALA A 139 -11.76 2.87 -14.15
N GLU A 140 -11.18 2.20 -15.13
CA GLU A 140 -9.82 2.48 -15.59
C GLU A 140 -9.71 3.91 -16.17
N ASP A 141 -10.68 4.31 -16.98
CA ASP A 141 -10.71 5.67 -17.54
C ASP A 141 -10.83 6.72 -16.44
N LYS A 142 -11.66 6.47 -15.42
CA LYS A 142 -11.77 7.30 -14.22
C LYS A 142 -10.45 7.34 -13.44
N ALA A 143 -9.80 6.18 -13.25
CA ALA A 143 -8.52 6.10 -12.57
C ALA A 143 -7.45 6.94 -13.28
N ARG A 144 -7.32 6.79 -14.59
CA ARG A 144 -6.38 7.60 -15.40
C ARG A 144 -6.65 9.11 -15.31
N ALA A 145 -7.92 9.49 -15.27
CA ALA A 145 -8.30 10.91 -15.24
C ALA A 145 -8.13 11.58 -13.88
N GLN A 146 -8.33 10.84 -12.77
CA GLN A 146 -8.56 11.47 -11.48
C GLN A 146 -7.68 10.95 -10.34
N LEU A 147 -7.32 9.65 -10.34
CA LEU A 147 -6.77 9.00 -9.16
C LEU A 147 -5.44 9.61 -8.70
N ALA A 148 -4.55 9.96 -9.61
CA ALA A 148 -3.27 10.57 -9.26
C ALA A 148 -3.43 11.89 -8.50
N GLY A 149 -4.36 12.76 -8.92
CA GLY A 149 -4.66 14.02 -8.24
C GLY A 149 -5.31 13.83 -6.87
N LEU A 150 -6.20 12.85 -6.75
CA LEU A 150 -6.83 12.49 -5.48
C LEU A 150 -5.80 11.96 -4.47
N LEU A 151 -4.90 11.07 -4.89
CA LEU A 151 -3.81 10.55 -4.08
C LEU A 151 -2.83 11.66 -3.69
N ALA A 152 -2.47 12.54 -4.60
CA ALA A 152 -1.59 13.69 -4.30
C ALA A 152 -2.18 14.57 -3.18
N THR A 153 -3.49 14.78 -3.15
CA THR A 153 -4.16 15.51 -2.06
C THR A 153 -3.97 14.82 -0.70
N VAL A 154 -4.17 13.51 -0.65
CA VAL A 154 -3.91 12.71 0.58
C VAL A 154 -2.44 12.81 1.00
N TYR A 155 -1.51 12.62 0.07
CA TYR A 155 -0.08 12.57 0.35
C TYR A 155 0.47 13.92 0.79
N ASN A 156 0.02 15.01 0.19
CA ASN A 156 0.33 16.37 0.64
C ASN A 156 -0.21 16.62 2.05
N GLY A 157 -1.43 16.13 2.36
CA GLY A 157 -2.01 16.20 3.68
C GLY A 157 -1.22 15.42 4.73
N ILE A 158 -0.71 14.23 4.39
CA ILE A 158 0.18 13.44 5.26
C ILE A 158 1.48 14.22 5.49
N ARG A 159 2.14 14.69 4.44
CA ARG A 159 3.41 15.42 4.54
C ARG A 159 3.28 16.70 5.36
N SER A 160 2.18 17.41 5.23
CA SER A 160 1.91 18.64 5.99
C SER A 160 1.77 18.38 7.50
N ARG A 161 1.16 17.26 7.90
CA ARG A 161 0.89 16.94 9.32
C ARG A 161 2.00 16.15 9.98
N ALA A 162 2.69 15.31 9.21
CA ALA A 162 3.78 14.44 9.66
C ALA A 162 5.01 14.62 8.75
N PRO A 163 5.68 15.78 8.78
CA PRO A 163 6.71 16.15 7.80
C PRO A 163 7.92 15.22 7.82
N SER A 164 8.23 14.63 8.96
CA SER A 164 9.39 13.72 9.13
C SER A 164 9.02 12.24 9.04
N ALA A 165 7.74 11.91 8.82
CA ALA A 165 7.33 10.52 8.79
C ALA A 165 7.86 9.77 7.56
N ARG A 166 8.30 8.53 7.77
CA ARG A 166 8.39 7.54 6.71
C ARG A 166 6.97 7.14 6.33
N VAL A 167 6.65 7.21 5.06
CA VAL A 167 5.31 6.88 4.55
C VAL A 167 5.39 5.70 3.62
N VAL A 168 4.64 4.65 3.94
CA VAL A 168 4.51 3.45 3.12
C VAL A 168 3.09 3.39 2.55
N VAL A 169 2.99 3.52 1.25
CA VAL A 169 1.77 3.32 0.49
C VAL A 169 1.69 1.86 0.10
N VAL A 170 0.65 1.15 0.55
CA VAL A 170 0.51 -0.29 0.31
C VAL A 170 -0.52 -0.53 -0.78
N GLY A 171 -0.14 -1.31 -1.80
CA GLY A 171 -0.99 -1.61 -2.96
C GLY A 171 -2.03 -2.69 -2.70
N TYR A 172 -2.75 -3.07 -3.76
CA TYR A 172 -3.75 -4.13 -3.76
C TYR A 172 -3.22 -5.39 -4.44
N PRO A 173 -3.64 -6.61 -4.03
CA PRO A 173 -3.22 -7.83 -4.68
C PRO A 173 -4.03 -8.06 -5.96
N VAL A 174 -3.42 -8.69 -6.95
CA VAL A 174 -4.16 -9.20 -8.11
C VAL A 174 -5.08 -10.35 -7.67
N PHE A 175 -6.37 -10.27 -8.04
CA PHE A 175 -7.38 -11.15 -7.45
C PHE A 175 -7.37 -12.58 -8.00
N TYR A 176 -7.19 -12.74 -9.30
CA TYR A 176 -7.41 -14.03 -9.95
C TYR A 176 -6.13 -14.62 -10.53
N GLN A 177 -5.87 -15.87 -10.25
CA GLN A 177 -4.93 -16.66 -11.03
C GLN A 177 -5.58 -16.99 -12.37
N LEU A 178 -4.92 -16.57 -13.46
CA LEU A 178 -5.38 -16.84 -14.81
C LEU A 178 -4.82 -18.18 -15.31
N GLY A 179 -5.45 -18.74 -16.35
CA GLY A 179 -5.01 -20.02 -16.95
C GLY A 179 -5.38 -21.25 -16.11
N THR A 180 -6.20 -21.10 -15.06
CA THR A 180 -6.67 -22.19 -14.22
C THR A 180 -8.17 -22.38 -14.34
N LEU A 181 -8.66 -23.58 -14.00
CA LEU A 181 -10.09 -23.83 -13.88
C LEU A 181 -10.65 -23.00 -12.71
N CYS A 182 -11.69 -22.23 -12.98
CA CYS A 182 -12.32 -21.36 -11.99
C CYS A 182 -13.82 -21.25 -12.26
N VAL A 183 -14.60 -21.46 -11.21
CA VAL A 183 -16.07 -21.30 -11.26
C VAL A 183 -16.43 -19.83 -10.97
N GLY A 184 -17.47 -19.33 -11.61
CA GLY A 184 -18.00 -17.97 -11.43
C GLY A 184 -17.71 -17.07 -12.64
N LEU A 185 -16.93 -16.03 -12.49
CA LEU A 185 -16.65 -15.07 -13.57
C LEU A 185 -15.90 -15.74 -14.74
N SER A 186 -16.18 -15.29 -15.96
CA SER A 186 -15.48 -15.76 -17.16
C SER A 186 -13.98 -15.44 -17.12
N ALA A 187 -13.19 -16.11 -17.95
CA ALA A 187 -11.77 -15.85 -18.06
C ALA A 187 -11.48 -14.40 -18.49
N THR A 188 -12.29 -13.87 -19.41
CA THR A 188 -12.20 -12.48 -19.88
C THR A 188 -12.47 -11.48 -18.74
N SER A 189 -13.55 -11.69 -17.96
CA SER A 189 -13.89 -10.84 -16.82
C SER A 189 -12.77 -10.84 -15.78
N ARG A 190 -12.23 -12.01 -15.45
CA ARG A 190 -11.13 -12.14 -14.47
C ARG A 190 -9.86 -11.44 -14.95
N ALA A 191 -9.52 -11.59 -16.23
CA ALA A 191 -8.36 -10.91 -16.81
C ALA A 191 -8.53 -9.39 -16.77
N LYS A 192 -9.73 -8.90 -17.12
CA LYS A 192 -10.01 -7.45 -17.11
C LYS A 192 -10.03 -6.85 -15.71
N ILE A 193 -10.54 -7.57 -14.70
CA ILE A 193 -10.46 -7.15 -13.29
C ILE A 193 -9.00 -7.03 -12.85
N ASN A 194 -8.17 -8.04 -13.15
CA ASN A 194 -6.75 -8.00 -12.84
C ASN A 194 -6.01 -6.82 -13.50
N GLU A 195 -6.37 -6.49 -14.76
CA GLU A 195 -5.86 -5.32 -15.48
C GLU A 195 -6.20 -4.02 -14.74
N GLY A 196 -7.46 -3.85 -14.33
CA GLY A 196 -7.90 -2.68 -13.57
C GLY A 196 -7.17 -2.52 -12.23
N ILE A 197 -6.93 -3.63 -11.50
CA ILE A 197 -6.15 -3.60 -10.25
C ILE A 197 -4.70 -3.18 -10.52
N ASN A 198 -4.07 -3.75 -11.54
CA ASN A 198 -2.71 -3.39 -11.93
C ASN A 198 -2.61 -1.90 -12.27
N LEU A 199 -3.58 -1.35 -12.99
CA LEU A 199 -3.62 0.07 -13.33
C LEU A 199 -3.71 0.96 -12.08
N VAL A 200 -4.60 0.64 -11.14
CA VAL A 200 -4.74 1.37 -9.87
C VAL A 200 -3.42 1.37 -9.10
N ASP A 201 -2.76 0.22 -8.99
CA ASP A 201 -1.48 0.09 -8.30
C ASP A 201 -0.35 0.84 -9.02
N ASP A 202 -0.30 0.82 -10.33
CA ASP A 202 0.74 1.52 -11.10
C ASP A 202 0.58 3.06 -11.01
N ILE A 203 -0.66 3.57 -11.00
CA ILE A 203 -0.94 4.99 -10.73
C ILE A 203 -0.55 5.32 -9.29
N THR A 204 -0.91 4.47 -8.32
CA THR A 204 -0.61 4.65 -6.89
C THR A 204 0.89 4.66 -6.64
N ARG A 205 1.63 3.74 -7.25
CA ARG A 205 3.10 3.69 -7.21
C ARG A 205 3.73 4.97 -7.73
N SER A 206 3.25 5.45 -8.89
CA SER A 206 3.76 6.68 -9.50
C SER A 206 3.49 7.90 -8.63
N ALA A 207 2.28 7.99 -8.05
CA ALA A 207 1.91 9.07 -7.14
C ALA A 207 2.71 9.03 -5.83
N ALA A 208 2.94 7.83 -5.28
CA ALA A 208 3.78 7.64 -4.09
C ALA A 208 5.22 8.09 -4.35
N ALA A 209 5.82 7.67 -5.46
CA ALA A 209 7.17 8.07 -5.86
C ALA A 209 7.28 9.60 -6.03
N ALA A 210 6.28 10.25 -6.65
CA ALA A 210 6.25 11.71 -6.81
C ALA A 210 6.19 12.45 -5.46
N ALA A 211 5.58 11.83 -4.42
CA ALA A 211 5.53 12.36 -3.06
C ALA A 211 6.78 12.03 -2.21
N GLY A 212 7.74 11.26 -2.74
CA GLY A 212 8.89 10.75 -1.99
C GLY A 212 8.48 9.68 -0.96
N PHE A 213 7.43 8.90 -1.23
CA PHE A 213 6.93 7.82 -0.39
C PHE A 213 7.32 6.45 -0.96
N THR A 214 7.45 5.46 -0.08
CA THR A 214 7.72 4.08 -0.49
C THR A 214 6.43 3.40 -0.90
N PHE A 215 6.39 2.76 -2.08
CA PHE A 215 5.28 1.90 -2.48
C PHE A 215 5.60 0.44 -2.13
N ALA A 216 4.75 -0.18 -1.33
CA ALA A 216 4.82 -1.58 -0.94
C ALA A 216 3.91 -2.41 -1.87
N ASP A 217 4.51 -3.05 -2.88
CA ASP A 217 3.80 -3.85 -3.88
C ASP A 217 3.55 -5.26 -3.36
N VAL A 218 2.30 -5.59 -3.10
CA VAL A 218 1.89 -6.90 -2.59
C VAL A 218 1.57 -7.91 -3.71
N ARG A 219 1.57 -7.50 -4.98
CA ARG A 219 1.11 -8.35 -6.09
C ARG A 219 1.94 -9.63 -6.23
N SER A 220 3.25 -9.54 -6.11
CA SER A 220 4.15 -10.68 -6.32
C SER A 220 4.02 -11.76 -5.25
N ILE A 221 3.85 -11.36 -3.99
CA ILE A 221 3.76 -12.32 -2.88
C ILE A 221 2.41 -13.07 -2.88
N PHE A 222 1.36 -12.48 -3.50
CA PHE A 222 0.06 -13.13 -3.65
C PHE A 222 0.01 -14.15 -4.79
N VAL A 223 1.04 -14.25 -5.64
CA VAL A 223 1.08 -15.26 -6.72
C VAL A 223 0.99 -16.67 -6.13
N GLY A 224 0.03 -17.46 -6.61
CA GLY A 224 -0.27 -18.80 -6.07
C GLY A 224 -1.25 -18.80 -4.89
N HIS A 225 -1.59 -17.64 -4.33
CA HIS A 225 -2.54 -17.44 -3.24
C HIS A 225 -3.80 -16.65 -3.66
N GLN A 226 -3.90 -16.33 -4.93
CA GLN A 226 -5.03 -15.63 -5.55
C GLN A 226 -6.28 -16.53 -5.60
N LEU A 227 -7.42 -15.96 -5.89
CA LEU A 227 -8.61 -16.72 -6.25
C LEU A 227 -8.30 -17.61 -7.46
N CYS A 228 -8.85 -18.81 -7.49
CA CYS A 228 -8.62 -19.82 -8.51
C CYS A 228 -7.21 -20.44 -8.52
N SER A 229 -6.33 -20.11 -7.59
CA SER A 229 -5.07 -20.84 -7.40
C SER A 229 -5.32 -22.23 -6.82
N TYR A 230 -4.34 -23.12 -6.91
CA TYR A 230 -4.41 -24.44 -6.29
C TYR A 230 -4.00 -24.41 -4.80
N GLY A 231 -3.21 -23.42 -4.40
CA GLY A 231 -2.76 -23.26 -3.02
C GLY A 231 -3.81 -22.66 -2.09
N GLU A 232 -3.40 -22.36 -0.86
CA GLU A 232 -4.21 -21.62 0.11
C GLU A 232 -4.56 -20.24 -0.48
N LYS A 233 -5.86 -19.90 -0.47
CA LYS A 233 -6.31 -18.58 -0.95
C LYS A 233 -6.18 -17.56 0.15
N TRP A 234 -5.53 -16.47 -0.16
CA TRP A 234 -5.36 -15.33 0.75
C TRP A 234 -6.41 -14.23 0.54
N LEU A 235 -7.34 -14.46 -0.39
CA LEU A 235 -8.49 -13.62 -0.64
C LEU A 235 -9.78 -14.42 -0.46
N HIS A 236 -10.82 -13.79 0.07
CA HIS A 236 -12.16 -14.35 0.05
C HIS A 236 -12.72 -14.31 -1.36
N ALA A 237 -13.23 -15.45 -1.82
CA ALA A 237 -14.12 -15.49 -2.97
C ALA A 237 -15.44 -14.75 -2.66
N LEU A 238 -16.30 -14.61 -3.66
CA LEU A 238 -17.64 -14.08 -3.44
C LEU A 238 -18.36 -14.88 -2.33
N ASN A 239 -18.75 -14.18 -1.28
CA ASN A 239 -19.41 -14.75 -0.11
C ASN A 239 -20.83 -14.19 0.01
N TYR A 240 -21.84 -15.01 -0.34
CA TYR A 240 -23.24 -14.61 -0.34
C TYR A 240 -23.81 -14.42 1.07
N THR A 241 -23.22 -15.04 2.10
CA THR A 241 -23.67 -14.90 3.49
C THR A 241 -23.07 -13.68 4.20
N ASN A 242 -21.93 -13.20 3.69
CA ASN A 242 -21.27 -11.97 4.15
C ASN A 242 -20.60 -11.29 2.97
N ILE A 243 -21.39 -10.57 2.19
CA ILE A 243 -20.92 -9.95 0.95
C ILE A 243 -19.79 -8.95 1.19
N GLY A 244 -19.74 -8.32 2.37
CA GLY A 244 -18.76 -7.30 2.72
C GLY A 244 -17.32 -7.80 2.78
N ILE A 245 -17.08 -9.10 3.02
CA ILE A 245 -15.73 -9.67 3.03
C ILE A 245 -15.27 -10.16 1.66
N SER A 246 -16.15 -10.22 0.66
CA SER A 246 -15.81 -10.71 -0.68
C SER A 246 -14.63 -9.91 -1.25
N TYR A 247 -13.68 -10.63 -1.84
CA TYR A 247 -12.46 -10.08 -2.45
C TYR A 247 -11.48 -9.43 -1.47
N HIS A 248 -11.77 -9.38 -0.18
CA HIS A 248 -10.85 -8.89 0.84
C HIS A 248 -9.87 -9.98 1.30
N PRO A 249 -8.70 -9.58 1.83
CA PRO A 249 -7.71 -10.53 2.34
C PRO A 249 -8.24 -11.30 3.54
N THR A 250 -7.94 -12.61 3.56
CA THR A 250 -8.11 -13.44 4.76
C THR A 250 -7.08 -13.07 5.83
N ALA A 251 -7.20 -13.64 7.04
CA ALA A 251 -6.14 -13.49 8.06
C ALA A 251 -4.78 -14.00 7.55
N ALA A 252 -4.77 -15.08 6.75
CA ALA A 252 -3.56 -15.59 6.09
C ALA A 252 -3.01 -14.59 5.05
N GLY A 253 -3.89 -13.95 4.28
CA GLY A 253 -3.50 -12.90 3.33
C GLY A 253 -2.92 -11.65 4.01
N GLN A 254 -3.44 -11.29 5.18
CA GLN A 254 -2.88 -10.21 5.98
C GLN A 254 -1.50 -10.60 6.57
N SER A 255 -1.37 -11.79 7.15
CA SER A 255 -0.15 -12.21 7.84
C SER A 255 0.95 -12.70 6.89
N GLY A 256 0.61 -13.44 5.84
CA GLY A 256 1.56 -13.99 4.86
C GLY A 256 1.84 -13.07 3.68
N GLY A 257 0.86 -12.24 3.30
CA GLY A 257 0.95 -11.33 2.15
C GLY A 257 1.32 -9.91 2.55
N TYR A 258 0.39 -9.21 3.19
CA TYR A 258 0.53 -7.78 3.49
C TYR A 258 1.61 -7.45 4.51
N TYR A 259 1.61 -8.16 5.65
CA TYR A 259 2.52 -7.85 6.76
C TYR A 259 4.00 -7.94 6.39
N PRO A 260 4.53 -9.01 5.75
CA PRO A 260 5.94 -9.07 5.41
C PRO A 260 6.36 -8.00 4.41
N VAL A 261 5.51 -7.65 3.43
CA VAL A 261 5.80 -6.59 2.44
C VAL A 261 5.80 -5.22 3.10
N PHE A 262 4.80 -4.93 3.94
CA PHE A 262 4.76 -3.68 4.70
C PHE A 262 5.96 -3.57 5.65
N ARG A 263 6.27 -4.62 6.41
CA ARG A 263 7.41 -4.64 7.32
C ARG A 263 8.72 -4.35 6.61
N SER A 264 8.95 -4.97 5.45
CA SER A 264 10.15 -4.73 4.64
C SER A 264 10.24 -3.30 4.13
N ALA A 265 9.11 -2.70 3.75
CA ALA A 265 9.06 -1.31 3.25
C ALA A 265 9.15 -0.26 4.36
N ALA A 266 8.71 -0.61 5.56
CA ALA A 266 8.78 0.25 6.74
C ALA A 266 10.20 0.33 7.34
N GLY A 267 11.07 -0.59 6.98
CA GLY A 267 12.45 -0.65 7.44
C GLY A 267 12.63 -1.46 8.69
#